data_70c96e3acc92326646d5ba46e95547df
#
_entry.id   70c96e3acc92326646d5ba46e95547df
#
_cell.length_a   1.000
_cell.length_b   1.000
_cell.length_c   1.000
_cell.angle_alpha   90.00
_cell.angle_beta   90.00
_cell.angle_gamma   90.00
#
_symmetry.space_group_name_H-M   'P 1'
#
loop_
_entity.id
_entity.type
_entity.pdbx_description
1 polymer ?
#
loop_
_entity_poly.entity_id
_entity_poly.type
_entity_poly.pdbx_seq_one_letter_code
_entity_poly.pdbx_strand_id
1 'polypeptide(L)'
;EHPVSKGYYCVIHNGKNIDLETIERIKKRMWELIDADLPFLHKSVRTVDAAVLFRERGMNDKARLIETAGLPYTSYYELEGYINFFYGCLTPSTGYIQLFDLEPYMDGVLLRIPKQTDPMELQPVIKQDKMFDVNNGCTSNSLTTGFISHSLNMASI
;
A
#
# COMPACT_ATOMS: atom_id res chain seq x y z
N GLU A 1 -4.10 4.40 -5.19
CA GLU A 1 -2.86 5.17 -5.02
C GLU A 1 -2.47 5.83 -6.32
N HIS A 2 -2.07 7.08 -6.25
CA HIS A 2 -1.55 7.80 -7.40
C HIS A 2 -0.21 8.43 -7.01
N PRO A 3 0.79 8.41 -7.88
CA PRO A 3 2.05 9.11 -7.63
C PRO A 3 1.80 10.61 -7.71
N VAL A 4 1.68 11.25 -6.57
CA VAL A 4 1.52 12.70 -6.45
C VAL A 4 2.67 13.23 -5.61
N SER A 5 3.25 14.36 -6.04
CA SER A 5 4.31 15.02 -5.25
C SER A 5 5.53 14.14 -4.94
N LYS A 6 5.84 13.19 -5.83
CA LYS A 6 6.89 12.16 -5.64
C LYS A 6 6.67 11.28 -4.39
N GLY A 7 5.43 11.16 -3.93
CA GLY A 7 4.96 10.23 -2.91
C GLY A 7 3.77 9.44 -3.42
N TYR A 8 3.04 8.80 -2.53
CA TYR A 8 1.82 8.04 -2.85
C TYR A 8 0.62 8.67 -2.16
N TYR A 9 -0.34 9.14 -2.96
CA TYR A 9 -1.61 9.62 -2.45
C TYR A 9 -2.56 8.44 -2.21
N CYS A 10 -3.12 8.37 -1.01
CA CYS A 10 -4.00 7.30 -0.57
C CYS A 10 -5.34 7.89 -0.12
N VAL A 11 -6.42 7.40 -0.71
CA VAL A 11 -7.79 7.69 -0.28
C VAL A 11 -8.27 6.59 0.65
N ILE A 12 -8.84 6.96 1.78
CA ILE A 12 -9.39 6.02 2.76
C ILE A 12 -10.91 6.03 2.64
N HIS A 13 -11.48 4.93 2.18
CA HIS A 13 -12.92 4.78 1.97
C HIS A 13 -13.64 4.28 3.24
N ASN A 14 -13.62 5.06 4.32
CA ASN A 14 -14.33 4.72 5.57
C ASN A 14 -15.58 5.58 5.82
N GLY A 15 -15.98 6.41 4.83
CA GLY A 15 -17.14 7.30 4.93
C GLY A 15 -16.99 8.49 5.87
N LYS A 16 -15.80 8.71 6.43
CA LYS A 16 -15.48 9.84 7.32
C LYS A 16 -14.27 10.59 6.78
N ASN A 17 -14.21 11.89 7.03
CA ASN A 17 -13.00 12.65 6.80
C ASN A 17 -11.89 12.11 7.72
N ILE A 18 -10.69 12.01 7.17
CA ILE A 18 -9.53 11.55 7.93
C ILE A 18 -9.08 12.71 8.81
N ASP A 19 -9.12 12.50 10.13
CA ASP A 19 -8.58 13.44 11.10
C ASP A 19 -7.08 13.20 11.33
N LEU A 20 -6.42 14.19 11.88
CA LEU A 20 -4.98 14.11 12.19
C LEU A 20 -4.68 12.98 13.19
N GLU A 21 -5.57 12.73 14.12
CA GLU A 21 -5.41 11.66 15.11
C GLU A 21 -5.37 10.28 14.43
N THR A 22 -6.24 10.05 13.46
CA THR A 22 -6.24 8.81 12.68
C THR A 22 -4.93 8.65 11.91
N ILE A 23 -4.41 9.71 11.29
CA ILE A 23 -3.13 9.67 10.56
C ILE A 23 -1.97 9.31 11.51
N GLU A 24 -1.91 9.94 12.67
CA GLU A 24 -0.88 9.65 13.67
C GLU A 24 -0.97 8.21 14.20
N ARG A 25 -2.18 7.68 14.42
CA ARG A 25 -2.39 6.28 14.82
C ARG A 25 -1.88 5.31 13.76
N ILE A 26 -2.17 5.58 12.48
CA ILE A 26 -1.67 4.77 11.37
C ILE A 26 -0.14 4.83 11.31
N LYS A 27 0.43 6.02 11.35
CA LYS A 27 1.87 6.24 11.34
C LYS A 27 2.56 5.49 12.49
N LYS A 28 2.00 5.58 13.70
CA LYS A 28 2.48 4.84 14.86
C LYS A 28 2.44 3.33 14.62
N ARG A 29 1.31 2.80 14.12
CA ARG A 29 1.18 1.37 13.82
C ARG A 29 2.17 0.90 12.76
N MET A 30 2.44 1.72 11.73
CA MET A 30 3.45 1.41 10.73
C MET A 30 4.84 1.33 11.34
N TRP A 31 5.20 2.24 12.24
CA TRP A 31 6.48 2.18 12.96
C TRP A 31 6.58 0.95 13.86
N GLU A 32 5.52 0.58 14.57
CA GLU A 32 5.49 -0.66 15.37
C GLU A 32 5.78 -1.91 14.52
N LEU A 33 5.23 -1.98 13.31
CA LEU A 33 5.50 -3.09 12.37
C LEU A 33 6.94 -3.09 11.86
N ILE A 34 7.53 -1.91 11.66
CA ILE A 34 8.93 -1.77 11.25
C ILE A 34 9.87 -2.17 12.38
N ASP A 35 9.62 -1.69 13.59
CA ASP A 35 10.41 -1.99 14.78
C ASP A 35 10.36 -3.48 15.15
N ALA A 36 9.24 -4.15 14.84
CA ALA A 36 9.09 -5.58 15.03
C ALA A 36 9.88 -6.44 14.02
N ASP A 37 10.44 -5.82 12.98
CA ASP A 37 11.24 -6.45 11.92
C ASP A 37 10.58 -7.72 11.33
N LEU A 38 9.31 -7.62 10.97
CA LEU A 38 8.50 -8.74 10.52
C LEU A 38 8.89 -9.20 9.12
N PRO A 39 9.07 -10.52 8.89
CA PRO A 39 9.45 -11.03 7.58
C PRO A 39 8.32 -10.93 6.56
N PHE A 40 8.64 -10.54 5.33
CA PHE A 40 7.75 -10.68 4.19
C PHE A 40 7.85 -12.11 3.64
N LEU A 41 6.84 -12.93 3.91
CA LEU A 41 6.82 -14.33 3.47
C LEU A 41 6.44 -14.41 2.00
N HIS A 42 7.40 -14.75 1.14
CA HIS A 42 7.16 -15.02 -0.27
C HIS A 42 6.61 -16.42 -0.47
N LYS A 43 5.41 -16.53 -1.04
CA LYS A 43 4.74 -17.79 -1.34
C LYS A 43 4.44 -17.91 -2.82
N SER A 44 4.63 -19.10 -3.38
CA SER A 44 4.26 -19.43 -4.75
C SER A 44 3.28 -20.59 -4.76
N VAL A 45 2.12 -20.40 -5.37
CA VAL A 45 1.04 -21.39 -5.43
C VAL A 45 0.45 -21.44 -6.85
N ARG A 46 -0.38 -22.43 -7.15
CA ARG A 46 -1.09 -22.46 -8.42
C ARG A 46 -1.97 -21.23 -8.54
N THR A 47 -2.03 -20.62 -9.73
CA THR A 47 -2.80 -19.39 -9.95
C THR A 47 -4.28 -19.54 -9.59
N VAL A 48 -4.86 -20.71 -9.83
CA VAL A 48 -6.27 -20.99 -9.44
C VAL A 48 -6.47 -20.92 -7.93
N ASP A 49 -5.53 -21.45 -7.14
CA ASP A 49 -5.61 -21.44 -5.68
C ASP A 49 -5.38 -20.02 -5.14
N ALA A 50 -4.43 -19.28 -5.74
CA ALA A 50 -4.22 -17.86 -5.43
C ALA A 50 -5.46 -17.02 -5.72
N ALA A 51 -6.13 -17.24 -6.84
CA ALA A 51 -7.35 -16.52 -7.20
C ALA A 51 -8.50 -16.74 -6.20
N VAL A 52 -8.67 -17.97 -5.73
CA VAL A 52 -9.64 -18.30 -4.68
C VAL A 52 -9.29 -17.54 -3.40
N LEU A 53 -8.02 -17.63 -2.97
CA LEU A 53 -7.53 -16.98 -1.75
C LEU A 53 -7.74 -15.46 -1.79
N PHE A 54 -7.46 -14.81 -2.93
CA PHE A 54 -7.68 -13.36 -3.09
C PHE A 54 -9.17 -13.00 -3.07
N ARG A 55 -10.05 -13.81 -3.65
CA ARG A 55 -11.51 -13.60 -3.60
C ARG A 55 -12.07 -13.72 -2.18
N GLU A 56 -11.63 -14.73 -1.41
CA GLU A 56 -12.02 -14.91 0.00
C GLU A 56 -11.61 -13.69 0.86
N ARG A 57 -10.56 -12.98 0.47
CA ARG A 57 -10.10 -11.74 1.11
C ARG A 57 -10.73 -10.46 0.52
N GLY A 58 -11.72 -10.59 -0.38
CA GLY A 58 -12.39 -9.46 -1.03
C GLY A 58 -11.58 -8.76 -2.13
N MET A 59 -10.43 -9.32 -2.52
CA MET A 59 -9.52 -8.74 -3.52
C MET A 59 -9.85 -9.22 -4.94
N ASN A 60 -11.09 -9.00 -5.39
CA ASN A 60 -11.60 -9.52 -6.66
C ASN A 60 -10.81 -9.02 -7.89
N ASP A 61 -10.36 -7.76 -7.86
CA ASP A 61 -9.57 -7.18 -8.95
C ASP A 61 -8.22 -7.86 -9.10
N LYS A 62 -7.57 -8.19 -7.99
CA LYS A 62 -6.30 -8.93 -7.99
C LYS A 62 -6.49 -10.37 -8.45
N ALA A 63 -7.56 -11.03 -8.02
CA ALA A 63 -7.89 -12.37 -8.50
C ALA A 63 -8.06 -12.38 -10.02
N ARG A 64 -8.81 -11.42 -10.57
CA ARG A 64 -8.98 -11.27 -12.02
C ARG A 64 -7.65 -10.98 -12.73
N LEU A 65 -6.83 -10.12 -12.15
CA LEU A 65 -5.53 -9.76 -12.72
C LEU A 65 -4.63 -10.98 -12.90
N ILE A 66 -4.46 -11.79 -11.85
CA ILE A 66 -3.58 -12.97 -11.91
C ILE A 66 -4.14 -14.05 -12.84
N GLU A 67 -5.46 -14.22 -12.93
CA GLU A 67 -6.10 -15.14 -13.87
C GLU A 67 -5.88 -14.70 -15.32
N THR A 68 -6.02 -13.40 -15.59
CA THR A 68 -5.81 -12.84 -16.95
C THR A 68 -4.35 -12.96 -17.39
N ALA A 69 -3.40 -12.96 -16.45
CA ALA A 69 -1.98 -13.16 -16.75
C ALA A 69 -1.67 -14.57 -17.33
N GLY A 70 -2.56 -15.55 -17.10
CA GLY A 70 -2.47 -16.89 -17.70
C GLY A 70 -1.28 -17.73 -17.23
N LEU A 71 -0.61 -17.34 -16.16
CA LEU A 71 0.51 -18.08 -15.59
C LEU A 71 0.02 -19.28 -14.77
N PRO A 72 0.68 -20.45 -14.84
CA PRO A 72 0.28 -21.63 -14.06
C PRO A 72 0.48 -21.46 -12.55
N TYR A 73 1.50 -20.66 -12.16
CA TYR A 73 1.83 -20.33 -10.77
C TYR A 73 1.86 -18.83 -10.58
N THR A 74 1.41 -18.39 -9.41
CA THR A 74 1.44 -16.99 -8.97
C THR A 74 2.14 -16.89 -7.63
N SER A 75 3.04 -15.92 -7.51
CA SER A 75 3.69 -15.60 -6.24
C SER A 75 2.98 -14.44 -5.56
N TYR A 76 2.86 -14.49 -4.26
CA TYR A 76 2.36 -13.41 -3.44
C TYR A 76 3.17 -13.29 -2.15
N TYR A 77 3.01 -12.17 -1.46
CA TYR A 77 3.64 -11.93 -0.17
C TYR A 77 2.60 -11.95 0.95
N GLU A 78 3.02 -12.45 2.09
CA GLU A 78 2.24 -12.44 3.34
C GLU A 78 3.01 -11.70 4.43
N LEU A 79 2.30 -10.85 5.18
CA LEU A 79 2.79 -10.16 6.36
C LEU A 79 1.70 -10.26 7.45
N GLU A 80 2.00 -10.89 8.58
CA GLU A 80 1.05 -11.11 9.71
C GLU A 80 -0.32 -11.65 9.26
N GLY A 81 -0.36 -12.57 8.31
CA GLY A 81 -1.61 -13.14 7.78
C GLY A 81 -2.29 -12.30 6.71
N TYR A 82 -1.77 -11.10 6.41
CA TYR A 82 -2.22 -10.29 5.28
C TYR A 82 -1.49 -10.67 4.02
N ILE A 83 -2.22 -10.86 2.95
CA ILE A 83 -1.66 -11.25 1.66
C ILE A 83 -1.75 -10.13 0.65
N ASN A 84 -0.76 -10.04 -0.22
CA ASN A 84 -0.81 -9.13 -1.37
C ASN A 84 0.07 -9.62 -2.52
N PHE A 85 -0.31 -9.19 -3.72
CA PHE A 85 0.42 -9.48 -4.95
C PHE A 85 1.29 -8.28 -5.35
N PHE A 86 2.55 -8.54 -5.69
CA PHE A 86 3.50 -7.55 -6.17
C PHE A 86 4.28 -8.08 -7.38
N TYR A 87 4.57 -7.20 -8.34
CA TYR A 87 5.38 -7.51 -9.54
C TYR A 87 6.86 -7.40 -9.24
N GLY A 88 7.38 -7.81 -8.21
CA GLY A 88 8.80 -7.71 -7.93
C GLY A 88 9.15 -8.30 -6.58
N CYS A 89 10.42 -8.20 -6.24
CA CYS A 89 10.88 -8.65 -4.93
C CYS A 89 10.70 -7.53 -3.91
N LEU A 90 10.10 -7.86 -2.77
CA LEU A 90 10.12 -7.01 -1.59
C LEU A 90 11.43 -7.21 -0.81
N THR A 91 11.72 -6.30 0.10
CA THR A 91 12.77 -6.47 1.11
C THR A 91 12.47 -7.70 1.97
N PRO A 92 13.48 -8.34 2.59
CA PRO A 92 13.27 -9.53 3.41
C PRO A 92 12.31 -9.30 4.59
N SER A 93 12.34 -8.11 5.19
CA SER A 93 11.51 -7.76 6.35
C SER A 93 11.13 -6.28 6.37
N THR A 94 10.25 -5.90 7.29
CA THR A 94 9.81 -4.52 7.49
C THR A 94 10.91 -3.62 8.06
N GLY A 95 11.87 -4.17 8.79
CA GLY A 95 13.00 -3.44 9.39
C GLY A 95 13.95 -2.78 8.39
N TYR A 96 13.86 -3.12 7.09
CA TYR A 96 14.60 -2.42 6.04
C TYR A 96 14.06 -1.02 5.72
N ILE A 97 12.86 -0.69 6.20
CA ILE A 97 12.27 0.64 6.01
C ILE A 97 12.84 1.57 7.07
N GLN A 98 13.66 2.53 6.67
CA GLN A 98 14.34 3.45 7.58
C GLN A 98 13.67 4.81 7.70
N LEU A 99 12.93 5.22 6.67
CA LEU A 99 12.36 6.56 6.62
C LEU A 99 11.07 6.59 5.80
N PHE A 100 10.01 7.10 6.39
CA PHE A 100 8.78 7.48 5.69
C PHE A 100 8.05 8.53 6.52
N ASP A 101 7.09 9.20 5.93
CA ASP A 101 6.17 10.09 6.63
C ASP A 101 4.76 10.01 6.05
N LEU A 102 3.76 10.30 6.88
CA LEU A 102 2.36 10.41 6.48
C LEU A 102 1.87 11.80 6.80
N GLU A 103 1.35 12.48 5.78
CA GLU A 103 0.81 13.83 5.93
C GLU A 103 -0.63 13.88 5.39
N PRO A 104 -1.51 14.71 5.99
CA PRO A 104 -2.81 14.97 5.39
C PRO A 104 -2.60 15.70 4.05
N TYR A 105 -3.28 15.24 3.03
CA TYR A 105 -3.21 15.84 1.70
C TYR A 105 -4.58 15.79 1.04
N MET A 106 -5.17 16.95 0.73
CA MET A 106 -6.52 17.08 0.20
C MET A 106 -7.55 16.34 1.08
N ASP A 107 -8.29 15.38 0.52
CA ASP A 107 -9.27 14.53 1.18
C ASP A 107 -8.71 13.15 1.59
N GLY A 108 -7.40 12.97 1.53
CA GLY A 108 -6.71 11.73 1.82
C GLY A 108 -5.40 11.90 2.59
N VAL A 109 -4.48 10.98 2.38
CA VAL A 109 -3.18 10.93 3.04
C VAL A 109 -2.08 10.80 1.99
N LEU A 110 -1.01 11.56 2.13
CA LEU A 110 0.20 11.44 1.33
C LEU A 110 1.24 10.63 2.09
N LEU A 111 1.59 9.47 1.57
CA LEU A 111 2.74 8.70 2.03
C LEU A 111 3.99 9.26 1.33
N ARG A 112 4.88 9.86 2.12
CA ARG A 112 6.17 10.36 1.67
C ARG A 112 7.22 9.26 1.81
N ILE A 113 8.01 9.10 0.77
CA ILE A 113 9.12 8.13 0.72
C ILE A 113 10.45 8.87 0.57
N PRO A 114 11.58 8.22 0.89
CA PRO A 114 12.91 8.77 0.68
C PRO A 114 13.18 9.15 -0.78
N LYS A 115 14.09 10.09 -0.97
CA LYS A 115 14.62 10.40 -2.30
C LYS A 115 15.43 9.20 -2.83
N GLN A 116 15.34 8.94 -4.14
CA GLN A 116 16.18 7.91 -4.76
C GLN A 116 17.68 8.25 -4.69
N THR A 117 18.01 9.54 -4.65
CA THR A 117 19.38 10.03 -4.58
C THR A 117 19.93 10.10 -3.16
N ASP A 118 19.06 10.19 -2.16
CA ASP A 118 19.42 10.23 -0.75
C ASP A 118 18.36 9.51 0.11
N PRO A 119 18.66 8.29 0.56
CA PRO A 119 17.72 7.51 1.37
C PRO A 119 17.41 8.11 2.75
N MET A 120 18.21 9.08 3.20
CA MET A 120 18.05 9.74 4.50
C MET A 120 17.22 11.03 4.41
N GLU A 121 16.77 11.41 3.21
CA GLU A 121 15.98 12.62 3.01
C GLU A 121 14.63 12.32 2.36
N LEU A 122 13.55 12.81 2.96
CA LEU A 122 12.20 12.67 2.39
C LEU A 122 12.00 13.56 1.16
N GLN A 123 11.20 13.07 0.23
CA GLN A 123 10.75 13.85 -0.92
C GLN A 123 10.00 15.11 -0.46
N PRO A 124 10.26 16.29 -1.03
CA PRO A 124 9.50 17.48 -0.70
C PRO A 124 8.06 17.38 -1.19
N VAL A 125 7.12 17.91 -0.40
CA VAL A 125 5.72 18.01 -0.82
C VAL A 125 5.57 19.17 -1.81
N ILE A 126 5.17 18.86 -3.03
CA ILE A 126 4.88 19.85 -4.07
C ILE A 126 3.37 19.78 -4.33
N LYS A 127 2.61 20.80 -4.00
CA LYS A 127 1.18 20.85 -4.31
C LYS A 127 0.99 20.89 -5.84
N GLN A 128 0.26 19.92 -6.35
CA GLN A 128 0.00 19.74 -7.79
C GLN A 128 -1.52 19.72 -8.05
N ASP A 129 -2.19 20.83 -7.79
CA ASP A 129 -3.64 20.92 -7.85
C ASP A 129 -4.21 20.49 -9.23
N LYS A 130 -3.55 20.88 -10.32
CA LYS A 130 -3.98 20.51 -11.70
C LYS A 130 -3.83 19.02 -12.02
N MET A 131 -2.85 18.33 -11.44
CA MET A 131 -2.68 16.89 -11.66
C MET A 131 -3.64 16.07 -10.80
N PHE A 132 -4.06 16.61 -9.68
CA PHE A 132 -5.03 15.96 -8.80
C PHE A 132 -6.40 15.81 -9.48
N ASP A 133 -6.90 16.84 -10.14
CA ASP A 133 -8.18 16.83 -10.85
C ASP A 133 -8.19 15.80 -12.00
N VAL A 134 -7.08 15.63 -12.71
CA VAL A 134 -6.94 14.65 -13.79
C VAL A 134 -6.91 13.22 -13.24
N ASN A 135 -6.25 12.98 -12.10
CA ASN A 135 -6.14 11.64 -11.52
C ASN A 135 -7.44 11.16 -10.88
N ASN A 136 -8.28 12.05 -10.32
CA ASN A 136 -9.60 11.69 -9.80
C ASN A 136 -10.59 11.28 -10.91
N GLY A 137 -10.34 11.69 -12.16
CA GLY A 137 -11.12 11.26 -13.32
C GLY A 137 -10.72 9.89 -13.88
N CYS A 138 -9.60 9.34 -13.46
CA CYS A 138 -9.08 8.05 -13.90
C CYS A 138 -9.31 7.01 -12.80
N THR A 139 -10.45 6.32 -12.83
CA THR A 139 -10.77 5.24 -11.90
C THR A 139 -9.75 4.12 -11.95
N SER A 140 -8.97 4.03 -10.88
CA SER A 140 -8.40 2.84 -10.26
C SER A 140 -7.79 1.74 -11.14
N ASN A 141 -6.48 1.74 -11.19
CA ASN A 141 -5.74 0.49 -11.24
C ASN A 141 -4.84 0.41 -9.98
N SER A 142 -5.42 -0.11 -8.91
CA SER A 142 -4.81 -0.23 -7.59
C SER A 142 -3.94 -1.48 -7.50
N LEU A 143 -2.70 -1.41 -7.93
CA LEU A 143 -1.78 -2.54 -7.82
C LEU A 143 -0.95 -2.57 -6.52
N THR A 144 -1.00 -1.54 -5.71
CA THR A 144 -0.11 -1.39 -4.54
C THR A 144 -0.84 -1.19 -3.19
N THR A 145 -2.16 -1.13 -3.18
CA THR A 145 -2.99 -0.66 -2.04
C THR A 145 -3.08 -1.62 -0.84
N GLY A 146 -2.59 -2.86 -0.96
CA GLY A 146 -2.89 -3.91 0.01
C GLY A 146 -2.32 -3.71 1.42
N PHE A 147 -1.06 -3.31 1.56
CA PHE A 147 -0.45 -3.20 2.90
C PHE A 147 -0.85 -1.93 3.65
N ILE A 148 -1.03 -0.82 2.93
CA ILE A 148 -1.44 0.45 3.55
C ILE A 148 -2.90 0.40 3.96
N SER A 149 -3.82 -0.11 3.12
CA SER A 149 -5.23 -0.20 3.46
C SER A 149 -5.51 -1.13 4.64
N HIS A 150 -4.68 -2.16 4.86
CA HIS A 150 -4.82 -3.06 6.00
C HIS A 150 -4.32 -2.46 7.32
N SER A 151 -3.21 -1.72 7.29
CA SER A 151 -2.77 -0.96 8.47
C SER A 151 -3.83 0.06 8.92
N LEU A 152 -4.59 0.61 7.96
CA LEU A 152 -5.70 1.53 8.21
C LEU A 152 -6.93 0.83 8.83
N ASN A 153 -7.27 -0.40 8.41
CA ASN A 153 -8.37 -1.17 8.98
C ASN A 153 -8.08 -1.66 10.42
N MET A 154 -6.82 -1.98 10.75
CA MET A 154 -6.44 -2.36 12.11
C MET A 154 -6.47 -1.20 13.12
N ALA A 155 -6.44 0.05 12.67
CA ALA A 155 -6.58 1.22 13.53
C ALA A 155 -8.05 1.47 13.98
N SER A 156 -9.01 0.68 13.47
CA SER A 156 -10.46 0.82 13.77
C SER A 156 -11.00 -0.22 14.77
N ILE A 157 -10.12 -1.02 15.40
CA ILE A 157 -10.48 -1.99 16.47
C ILE A 157 -9.96 -1.48 17.81
#